data_cd7af6c1a526f00fffe6b217990a883a
#
_entry.id   cd7af6c1a526f00fffe6b217990a883a
#
_cell.length_a   1.000
_cell.length_b   1.000
_cell.length_c   1.000
_cell.angle_alpha   90.00
_cell.angle_beta   90.00
_cell.angle_gamma   90.00
#
_symmetry.space_group_name_H-M   'P 1'
#
loop_
_entity.id
_entity.type
_entity.pdbx_description
1 polymer ?
#
loop_
_entity_poly.entity_id
_entity_poly.type
_entity_poly.pdbx_seq_one_letter_code
_entity_poly.pdbx_strand_id
1 'polypeptide(L)'
;MTPDDLMFKPGLMTGERILITGGGTGLGRVMAEACLMLGADVYIWGRRGNVITETAKELMEAHGGKCVGQACDIRVPEAIHDAMDEVWSDGALTGLVNNAAGNFISRTEDLSPRGFDAIANIVFRGSFFVTLDAGKRWLAEGRHASVVSILTTWVWHGGPFTVPSAMSKAGLNVMTQSLAVEWGPKGIRLNAIAPGHFPTEGASARLNPGGARPGRERAEVGAFDNPMGRVGDMRELANLAVYLLHPLSAYVNGQTVTIDGGGWNAGSDGFKALSAWGDAEWEQARNAIRGANDADRAKRTV
;
A
#
# COMPACT_ATOMS: atom_id res chain seq x y z
N MET A 1 15.62 -4.88 9.32
CA MET A 1 15.55 -3.54 9.96
C MET A 1 16.17 -3.56 11.34
N THR A 2 16.50 -2.40 11.88
CA THR A 2 16.97 -2.19 13.25
C THR A 2 15.92 -1.36 14.03
N PRO A 3 15.96 -1.31 15.37
CA PRO A 3 15.06 -0.46 16.13
C PRO A 3 15.10 1.02 15.75
N ASP A 4 16.25 1.53 15.31
CA ASP A 4 16.43 2.93 14.88
C ASP A 4 15.74 3.25 13.53
N ASP A 5 15.32 2.24 12.80
CA ASP A 5 14.56 2.40 11.56
C ASP A 5 13.06 2.69 11.82
N LEU A 6 12.60 2.48 13.06
CA LEU A 6 11.22 2.64 13.46
C LEU A 6 11.04 3.91 14.31
N MET A 7 10.08 4.76 13.95
CA MET A 7 9.82 6.01 14.67
C MET A 7 8.96 5.85 15.94
N PHE A 8 8.84 4.62 16.44
CA PHE A 8 7.99 4.27 17.57
C PHE A 8 8.82 3.70 18.71
N LYS A 9 8.31 3.85 19.94
CA LYS A 9 8.94 3.25 21.09
C LYS A 9 8.88 1.72 21.03
N PRO A 10 9.89 1.02 21.52
CA PRO A 10 9.86 -0.44 21.64
C PRO A 10 8.63 -0.92 22.39
N GLY A 11 8.06 -2.05 21.97
CA GLY A 11 6.87 -2.64 22.59
C GLY A 11 5.55 -1.92 22.29
N LEU A 12 5.53 -0.96 21.37
CA LEU A 12 4.29 -0.24 21.00
C LEU A 12 3.16 -1.19 20.61
N MET A 13 3.47 -2.25 19.85
CA MET A 13 2.49 -3.21 19.34
C MET A 13 2.29 -4.43 20.26
N THR A 14 2.77 -4.39 21.50
CA THR A 14 2.57 -5.50 22.44
C THR A 14 1.09 -5.74 22.70
N GLY A 15 0.66 -6.99 22.52
CA GLY A 15 -0.75 -7.39 22.62
C GLY A 15 -1.53 -7.27 21.29
N GLU A 16 -0.95 -6.66 20.26
CA GLU A 16 -1.53 -6.66 18.93
C GLU A 16 -1.25 -7.98 18.19
N ARG A 17 -2.21 -8.41 17.38
CA ARG A 17 -2.15 -9.65 16.59
C ARG A 17 -2.48 -9.30 15.15
N ILE A 18 -1.48 -9.32 14.29
CA ILE A 18 -1.56 -8.76 12.93
C ILE A 18 -1.42 -9.84 11.87
N LEU A 19 -2.43 -9.99 11.03
CA LEU A 19 -2.37 -10.81 9.82
C LEU A 19 -1.94 -9.98 8.61
N ILE A 20 -0.96 -10.50 7.85
CA ILE A 20 -0.47 -9.85 6.64
C ILE A 20 -0.53 -10.83 5.47
N THR A 21 -1.43 -10.57 4.51
CA THR A 21 -1.47 -11.37 3.28
C THR A 21 -0.31 -11.00 2.35
N GLY A 22 0.32 -12.02 1.73
CA GLY A 22 1.54 -11.79 0.95
C GLY A 22 2.74 -11.39 1.81
N GLY A 23 2.77 -11.79 3.09
CA GLY A 23 3.79 -11.41 4.07
C GLY A 23 5.17 -12.04 3.88
N GLY A 24 5.32 -12.99 2.96
CA GLY A 24 6.59 -13.70 2.78
C GLY A 24 7.66 -12.96 1.97
N THR A 25 7.34 -11.86 1.29
CA THR A 25 8.31 -11.12 0.46
C THR A 25 7.92 -9.65 0.33
N GLY A 26 8.88 -8.81 -0.13
CA GLY A 26 8.64 -7.42 -0.51
C GLY A 26 7.98 -6.59 0.60
N LEU A 27 6.99 -5.78 0.23
CA LEU A 27 6.34 -4.84 1.16
C LEU A 27 5.68 -5.57 2.35
N GLY A 28 5.06 -6.74 2.11
CA GLY A 28 4.41 -7.52 3.17
C GLY A 28 5.40 -8.01 4.22
N ARG A 29 6.57 -8.51 3.82
CA ARG A 29 7.64 -8.93 4.73
C ARG A 29 8.13 -7.76 5.59
N VAL A 30 8.34 -6.60 4.99
CA VAL A 30 8.83 -5.42 5.70
C VAL A 30 7.83 -4.92 6.75
N MET A 31 6.53 -4.93 6.42
CA MET A 31 5.48 -4.59 7.38
C MET A 31 5.37 -5.63 8.51
N ALA A 32 5.52 -6.93 8.18
CA ALA A 32 5.56 -8.01 9.17
C ALA A 32 6.73 -7.84 10.13
N GLU A 33 7.91 -7.55 9.60
CA GLU A 33 9.12 -7.30 10.38
C GLU A 33 8.94 -6.13 11.35
N ALA A 34 8.40 -5.00 10.89
CA ALA A 34 8.16 -3.84 11.75
C ALA A 34 7.16 -4.12 12.89
N CYS A 35 6.05 -4.80 12.59
CA CYS A 35 5.08 -5.18 13.60
C CYS A 35 5.70 -6.12 14.66
N LEU A 36 6.46 -7.12 14.20
CA LEU A 36 7.15 -8.07 15.09
C LEU A 36 8.16 -7.37 16.00
N MET A 37 9.02 -6.51 15.44
CA MET A 37 10.01 -5.72 16.18
C MET A 37 9.38 -4.82 17.26
N LEU A 38 8.16 -4.39 17.04
CA LEU A 38 7.40 -3.58 17.99
C LEU A 38 6.56 -4.40 18.98
N GLY A 39 6.66 -5.73 18.94
CA GLY A 39 6.08 -6.64 19.92
C GLY A 39 4.73 -7.23 19.55
N ALA A 40 4.27 -7.11 18.31
CA ALA A 40 3.06 -7.79 17.87
C ALA A 40 3.30 -9.29 17.63
N ASP A 41 2.26 -10.10 17.83
CA ASP A 41 2.18 -11.43 17.25
C ASP A 41 1.82 -11.27 15.76
N VAL A 42 2.61 -11.85 14.88
CA VAL A 42 2.44 -11.67 13.43
C VAL A 42 2.06 -12.96 12.75
N TYR A 43 1.08 -12.91 11.87
CA TYR A 43 0.65 -14.01 11.02
C TYR A 43 0.87 -13.60 9.58
N ILE A 44 1.60 -14.40 8.81
CA ILE A 44 1.86 -14.11 7.40
C ILE A 44 1.29 -15.20 6.51
N TRP A 45 0.47 -14.80 5.55
CA TRP A 45 -0.13 -15.71 4.58
C TRP A 45 0.48 -15.57 3.19
N GLY A 46 0.56 -16.69 2.48
CA GLY A 46 0.95 -16.73 1.08
C GLY A 46 0.81 -18.10 0.48
N ARG A 47 0.77 -18.19 -0.84
CA ARG A 47 0.57 -19.46 -1.56
C ARG A 47 1.79 -20.39 -1.54
N ARG A 48 2.98 -19.84 -1.38
CA ARG A 48 4.24 -20.63 -1.36
C ARG A 48 4.59 -20.96 0.09
N GLY A 49 4.11 -22.10 0.57
CA GLY A 49 4.26 -22.52 1.96
C GLY A 49 5.71 -22.49 2.45
N ASN A 50 6.65 -23.01 1.65
CA ASN A 50 8.08 -23.00 1.98
C ASN A 50 8.62 -21.56 2.18
N VAL A 51 8.26 -20.60 1.31
CA VAL A 51 8.70 -19.21 1.43
C VAL A 51 8.12 -18.57 2.69
N ILE A 52 6.84 -18.80 2.97
CA ILE A 52 6.16 -18.23 4.14
C ILE A 52 6.75 -18.77 5.44
N THR A 53 6.97 -20.09 5.51
CA THR A 53 7.56 -20.73 6.70
C THR A 53 8.98 -20.26 6.95
N GLU A 54 9.80 -20.19 5.90
CA GLU A 54 11.18 -19.72 6.03
C GLU A 54 11.23 -18.24 6.43
N THR A 55 10.40 -17.39 5.82
CA THR A 55 10.32 -15.98 6.21
C THR A 55 9.91 -15.80 7.68
N ALA A 56 8.92 -16.56 8.16
CA ALA A 56 8.51 -16.48 9.57
C ALA A 56 9.66 -16.88 10.50
N LYS A 57 10.39 -17.93 10.16
CA LYS A 57 11.55 -18.38 10.90
C LYS A 57 12.68 -17.32 10.94
N GLU A 58 13.06 -16.79 9.77
CA GLU A 58 14.06 -15.74 9.65
C GLU A 58 13.72 -14.50 10.49
N LEU A 59 12.45 -14.07 10.48
CA LEU A 59 12.00 -12.92 11.25
C LEU A 59 12.11 -13.19 12.76
N MET A 60 11.70 -14.38 13.22
CA MET A 60 11.84 -14.76 14.64
C MET A 60 13.30 -14.92 15.06
N GLU A 61 14.16 -15.46 14.22
CA GLU A 61 15.60 -15.57 14.49
C GLU A 61 16.27 -14.20 14.60
N ALA A 62 15.84 -13.25 13.76
CA ALA A 62 16.42 -11.91 13.76
C ALA A 62 15.94 -11.01 14.90
N HIS A 63 14.68 -11.13 15.30
CA HIS A 63 14.04 -10.13 16.18
C HIS A 63 13.38 -10.75 17.42
N GLY A 64 13.31 -12.08 17.53
CA GLY A 64 12.50 -12.74 18.55
C GLY A 64 11.00 -12.61 18.27
N GLY A 65 10.18 -12.77 19.32
CA GLY A 65 8.73 -12.64 19.21
C GLY A 65 8.05 -13.83 18.54
N LYS A 66 6.82 -13.64 18.06
CA LYS A 66 6.00 -14.67 17.43
C LYS A 66 5.61 -14.29 16.01
N CYS A 67 6.07 -15.08 15.06
CA CYS A 67 5.67 -14.98 13.65
C CYS A 67 5.24 -16.35 13.13
N VAL A 68 3.98 -16.47 12.69
CA VAL A 68 3.42 -17.72 12.17
C VAL A 68 3.24 -17.61 10.66
N GLY A 69 3.92 -18.48 9.92
CA GLY A 69 3.78 -18.59 8.47
C GLY A 69 2.79 -19.68 8.07
N GLN A 70 1.73 -19.32 7.34
CA GLN A 70 0.69 -20.24 6.93
C GLN A 70 0.43 -20.16 5.43
N ALA A 71 0.42 -21.33 4.76
CA ALA A 71 0.06 -21.43 3.34
C ALA A 71 -1.44 -21.19 3.17
N CYS A 72 -1.81 -20.11 2.50
CA CYS A 72 -3.20 -19.80 2.19
C CYS A 72 -3.31 -19.18 0.79
N ASP A 73 -4.19 -19.76 -0.04
CA ASP A 73 -4.58 -19.15 -1.30
C ASP A 73 -5.85 -18.33 -1.14
N ILE A 74 -5.70 -17.03 -1.02
CA ILE A 74 -6.83 -16.11 -0.80
C ILE A 74 -7.83 -16.03 -1.96
N ARG A 75 -7.58 -16.75 -3.08
CA ARG A 75 -8.56 -16.90 -4.17
C ARG A 75 -9.65 -17.91 -3.84
N VAL A 76 -9.44 -18.75 -2.83
CA VAL A 76 -10.31 -19.84 -2.40
C VAL A 76 -10.93 -19.48 -1.04
N PRO A 77 -12.24 -19.13 -0.99
CA PRO A 77 -12.89 -18.71 0.26
C PRO A 77 -12.81 -19.75 1.38
N GLU A 78 -12.90 -21.03 1.05
CA GLU A 78 -12.82 -22.14 2.00
C GLU A 78 -11.42 -22.17 2.65
N ALA A 79 -10.36 -22.00 1.86
CA ALA A 79 -9.00 -21.95 2.38
C ALA A 79 -8.76 -20.71 3.27
N ILE A 80 -9.44 -19.59 2.99
CA ILE A 80 -9.43 -18.42 3.88
C ILE A 80 -10.07 -18.78 5.22
N HIS A 81 -11.25 -19.42 5.18
CA HIS A 81 -11.99 -19.76 6.39
C HIS A 81 -11.20 -20.72 7.29
N ASP A 82 -10.67 -21.81 6.71
CA ASP A 82 -9.86 -22.80 7.43
C ASP A 82 -8.61 -22.18 8.05
N ALA A 83 -7.89 -21.37 7.26
CA ALA A 83 -6.69 -20.68 7.73
C ALA A 83 -7.02 -19.63 8.83
N MET A 84 -8.18 -18.98 8.74
CA MET A 84 -8.63 -18.03 9.75
C MET A 84 -9.04 -18.74 11.04
N ASP A 85 -9.64 -19.93 10.98
CA ASP A 85 -9.95 -20.75 12.15
C ASP A 85 -8.69 -21.10 12.94
N GLU A 86 -7.60 -21.50 12.25
CA GLU A 86 -6.31 -21.75 12.89
C GLU A 86 -5.76 -20.51 13.59
N VAL A 87 -5.79 -19.35 12.92
CA VAL A 87 -5.33 -18.08 13.52
C VAL A 87 -6.20 -17.72 14.73
N TRP A 88 -7.52 -17.86 14.63
CA TRP A 88 -8.44 -17.53 15.72
C TRP A 88 -8.32 -18.48 16.91
N SER A 89 -7.96 -19.76 16.70
CA SER A 89 -7.72 -20.72 17.78
C SER A 89 -6.56 -20.30 18.69
N ASP A 90 -5.61 -19.54 18.15
CA ASP A 90 -4.49 -18.95 18.88
C ASP A 90 -4.86 -17.58 19.52
N GLY A 91 -5.99 -17.00 19.14
CA GLY A 91 -6.57 -15.75 19.63
C GLY A 91 -7.00 -14.81 18.51
N ALA A 92 -7.95 -13.96 18.81
CA ALA A 92 -8.52 -13.03 17.83
C ALA A 92 -7.48 -12.04 17.29
N LEU A 93 -7.52 -11.77 16.00
CA LEU A 93 -6.72 -10.71 15.39
C LEU A 93 -7.18 -9.32 15.86
N THR A 94 -6.26 -8.39 15.93
CA THR A 94 -6.51 -6.95 16.16
C THR A 94 -6.25 -6.12 14.89
N GLY A 95 -5.58 -6.71 13.91
CA GLY A 95 -5.31 -6.03 12.64
C GLY A 95 -5.11 -6.96 11.46
N LEU A 96 -5.40 -6.41 10.28
CA LEU A 96 -5.26 -7.08 8.98
C LEU A 96 -4.58 -6.15 7.98
N VAL A 97 -3.58 -6.67 7.26
CA VAL A 97 -2.98 -6.00 6.10
C VAL A 97 -3.31 -6.77 4.83
N ASN A 98 -4.16 -6.20 3.98
CA ASN A 98 -4.41 -6.68 2.63
C ASN A 98 -3.27 -6.23 1.71
N ASN A 99 -2.23 -7.06 1.59
CA ASN A 99 -1.07 -6.76 0.78
C ASN A 99 -0.86 -7.74 -0.37
N ALA A 100 -1.38 -8.97 -0.28
CA ALA A 100 -1.23 -9.96 -1.36
C ALA A 100 -1.71 -9.39 -2.69
N ALA A 101 -0.84 -9.40 -3.69
CA ALA A 101 -1.10 -8.84 -4.99
C ALA A 101 -0.39 -9.63 -6.11
N GLY A 102 -0.84 -9.39 -7.33
CA GLY A 102 -0.17 -9.73 -8.56
C GLY A 102 -0.30 -8.57 -9.53
N ASN A 103 0.66 -8.43 -10.42
CA ASN A 103 0.58 -7.45 -11.51
C ASN A 103 1.48 -7.90 -12.67
N PHE A 104 1.16 -7.42 -13.87
CA PHE A 104 1.99 -7.52 -15.07
C PHE A 104 1.56 -6.42 -16.03
N ILE A 105 2.44 -6.08 -16.98
CA ILE A 105 2.09 -5.14 -18.05
C ILE A 105 1.56 -5.89 -19.28
N SER A 106 0.49 -5.36 -19.87
CA SER A 106 -0.08 -5.84 -21.14
C SER A 106 -0.79 -4.69 -21.84
N ARG A 107 -0.80 -4.69 -23.19
CA ARG A 107 -1.79 -3.89 -23.90
C ARG A 107 -3.17 -4.46 -23.54
N THR A 108 -4.16 -3.60 -23.35
CA THR A 108 -5.49 -4.02 -22.90
C THR A 108 -6.19 -4.91 -23.92
N GLU A 109 -6.02 -4.60 -25.20
CA GLU A 109 -6.56 -5.39 -26.32
C GLU A 109 -5.95 -6.79 -26.46
N ASP A 110 -4.76 -7.02 -25.89
CA ASP A 110 -4.10 -8.34 -25.88
C ASP A 110 -4.43 -9.14 -24.61
N LEU A 111 -5.18 -8.57 -23.68
CA LEU A 111 -5.47 -9.19 -22.40
C LEU A 111 -6.50 -10.31 -22.54
N SER A 112 -6.14 -11.53 -22.15
CA SER A 112 -7.11 -12.63 -22.08
C SER A 112 -7.98 -12.52 -20.81
N PRO A 113 -9.22 -13.07 -20.83
CA PRO A 113 -10.06 -13.19 -19.63
C PRO A 113 -9.31 -13.86 -18.45
N ARG A 114 -8.55 -14.91 -18.73
CA ARG A 114 -7.73 -15.61 -17.72
C ARG A 114 -6.63 -14.71 -17.12
N GLY A 115 -6.04 -13.82 -17.94
CA GLY A 115 -5.05 -12.84 -17.48
C GLY A 115 -5.69 -11.81 -16.54
N PHE A 116 -6.89 -11.34 -16.87
CA PHE A 116 -7.66 -10.47 -15.99
C PHE A 116 -7.98 -11.17 -14.65
N ASP A 117 -8.54 -12.37 -14.71
CA ASP A 117 -8.92 -13.15 -13.53
C ASP A 117 -7.73 -13.47 -12.62
N ALA A 118 -6.55 -13.69 -13.19
CA ALA A 118 -5.34 -13.96 -12.42
C ALA A 118 -4.97 -12.80 -11.47
N ILE A 119 -5.30 -11.56 -11.84
CA ILE A 119 -5.07 -10.38 -11.00
C ILE A 119 -6.29 -10.08 -10.13
N ALA A 120 -7.48 -10.01 -10.72
CA ALA A 120 -8.70 -9.65 -10.03
C ALA A 120 -9.04 -10.61 -8.87
N ASN A 121 -8.85 -11.92 -9.07
CA ASN A 121 -9.11 -12.92 -8.04
C ASN A 121 -8.17 -12.82 -6.83
N ILE A 122 -6.94 -12.33 -7.00
CA ILE A 122 -6.02 -12.11 -5.87
C ILE A 122 -6.30 -10.75 -5.24
N VAL A 123 -6.21 -9.68 -6.05
CA VAL A 123 -6.15 -8.32 -5.53
C VAL A 123 -7.51 -7.84 -5.03
N PHE A 124 -8.56 -8.05 -5.81
CA PHE A 124 -9.91 -7.56 -5.48
C PHE A 124 -10.70 -8.60 -4.68
N ARG A 125 -10.99 -9.74 -5.30
CA ARG A 125 -11.85 -10.77 -4.71
C ARG A 125 -11.23 -11.37 -3.45
N GLY A 126 -9.96 -11.74 -3.49
CA GLY A 126 -9.26 -12.36 -2.36
C GLY A 126 -9.16 -11.43 -1.16
N SER A 127 -8.74 -10.18 -1.35
CA SER A 127 -8.68 -9.20 -0.26
C SER A 127 -10.05 -8.91 0.35
N PHE A 128 -11.11 -8.87 -0.49
CA PHE A 128 -12.48 -8.72 0.00
C PHE A 128 -12.89 -9.88 0.92
N PHE A 129 -12.66 -11.14 0.50
CA PHE A 129 -13.05 -12.30 1.30
C PHE A 129 -12.24 -12.47 2.58
N VAL A 130 -10.94 -12.14 2.58
CA VAL A 130 -10.14 -12.10 3.82
C VAL A 130 -10.70 -11.05 4.78
N THR A 131 -11.02 -9.85 4.27
CA THR A 131 -11.61 -8.78 5.09
C THR A 131 -12.99 -9.17 5.61
N LEU A 132 -13.80 -9.81 4.79
CA LEU A 132 -15.15 -10.26 5.16
C LEU A 132 -15.11 -11.34 6.26
N ASP A 133 -14.23 -12.34 6.16
CA ASP A 133 -14.10 -13.41 7.15
C ASP A 133 -13.64 -12.87 8.50
N ALA A 134 -12.55 -12.09 8.52
CA ALA A 134 -12.08 -11.42 9.73
C ALA A 134 -13.15 -10.48 10.31
N GLY A 135 -13.80 -9.69 9.46
CA GLY A 135 -14.86 -8.75 9.86
C GLY A 135 -16.04 -9.42 10.53
N LYS A 136 -16.52 -10.56 9.99
CA LYS A 136 -17.60 -11.34 10.62
C LYS A 136 -17.25 -11.78 12.03
N ARG A 137 -16.01 -12.24 12.26
CA ARG A 137 -15.55 -12.68 13.57
C ARG A 137 -15.45 -11.51 14.54
N TRP A 138 -14.82 -10.40 14.15
CA TRP A 138 -14.74 -9.19 14.98
C TRP A 138 -16.13 -8.67 15.36
N LEU A 139 -17.06 -8.62 14.41
CA LEU A 139 -18.42 -8.17 14.65
C LEU A 139 -19.19 -9.10 15.60
N ALA A 140 -19.04 -10.41 15.44
CA ALA A 140 -19.68 -11.40 16.29
C ALA A 140 -19.16 -11.35 17.75
N GLU A 141 -17.87 -11.02 17.92
CA GLU A 141 -17.24 -10.94 19.24
C GLU A 141 -17.22 -9.52 19.84
N GLY A 142 -17.74 -8.51 19.11
CA GLY A 142 -17.73 -7.11 19.54
C GLY A 142 -16.32 -6.53 19.71
N ARG A 143 -15.38 -6.95 18.86
CA ARG A 143 -13.96 -6.54 18.94
C ARG A 143 -13.63 -5.34 18.10
N HIS A 144 -12.68 -4.55 18.60
CA HIS A 144 -12.06 -3.48 17.81
C HIS A 144 -10.94 -4.05 16.95
N ALA A 145 -10.80 -3.51 15.74
CA ALA A 145 -9.74 -3.91 14.82
C ALA A 145 -9.36 -2.81 13.83
N SER A 146 -8.22 -2.97 13.18
CA SER A 146 -7.75 -2.08 12.11
C SER A 146 -7.39 -2.87 10.84
N VAL A 147 -7.93 -2.45 9.71
CA VAL A 147 -7.60 -3.02 8.39
C VAL A 147 -6.81 -1.98 7.59
N VAL A 148 -5.69 -2.39 7.01
CA VAL A 148 -4.89 -1.57 6.10
C VAL A 148 -4.78 -2.28 4.76
N SER A 149 -5.24 -1.63 3.68
CA SER A 149 -5.12 -2.17 2.32
C SER A 149 -3.99 -1.48 1.55
N ILE A 150 -3.09 -2.27 0.94
CA ILE A 150 -2.03 -1.72 0.10
C ILE A 150 -2.55 -1.52 -1.32
N LEU A 151 -2.71 -0.27 -1.72
CA LEU A 151 -3.21 0.15 -3.01
C LEU A 151 -2.08 0.59 -3.96
N THR A 152 -2.33 1.59 -4.74
CA THR A 152 -1.43 2.33 -5.62
C THR A 152 -2.08 3.68 -5.97
N THR A 153 -1.31 4.68 -6.36
CA THR A 153 -1.83 5.98 -6.81
C THR A 153 -2.73 5.87 -8.05
N TRP A 154 -2.68 4.76 -8.79
CA TRP A 154 -3.55 4.49 -9.95
C TRP A 154 -5.05 4.45 -9.61
N VAL A 155 -5.42 4.37 -8.34
CA VAL A 155 -6.82 4.43 -7.89
C VAL A 155 -7.49 5.77 -8.24
N TRP A 156 -6.72 6.83 -8.49
CA TRP A 156 -7.23 8.17 -8.83
C TRP A 156 -7.09 8.55 -10.31
N HIS A 157 -6.04 8.07 -11.00
CA HIS A 157 -5.78 8.48 -12.39
C HIS A 157 -5.72 7.32 -13.39
N GLY A 158 -5.96 6.10 -12.92
CA GLY A 158 -5.79 4.90 -13.73
C GLY A 158 -4.33 4.51 -13.90
N GLY A 159 -4.11 3.31 -14.47
CA GLY A 159 -2.78 2.77 -14.75
C GLY A 159 -2.76 2.17 -16.17
N PRO A 160 -2.23 2.86 -17.19
CA PRO A 160 -2.14 2.30 -18.53
C PRO A 160 -1.30 1.03 -18.51
N PHE A 161 -1.67 0.06 -19.34
CA PHE A 161 -1.03 -1.26 -19.45
C PHE A 161 -1.08 -2.15 -18.19
N THR A 162 -1.74 -1.69 -17.12
CA THR A 162 -1.92 -2.43 -15.86
C THR A 162 -3.38 -2.41 -15.40
N VAL A 163 -4.31 -2.30 -16.34
CA VAL A 163 -5.75 -2.08 -16.12
C VAL A 163 -6.37 -3.03 -15.09
N PRO A 164 -6.12 -4.37 -15.11
CA PRO A 164 -6.69 -5.27 -14.10
C PRO A 164 -6.28 -4.92 -12.67
N SER A 165 -5.02 -4.52 -12.48
CA SER A 165 -4.52 -4.12 -11.17
C SER A 165 -5.08 -2.77 -10.72
N ALA A 166 -5.12 -1.78 -11.62
CA ALA A 166 -5.69 -0.46 -11.32
C ALA A 166 -7.16 -0.56 -10.92
N MET A 167 -7.98 -1.31 -11.69
CA MET A 167 -9.39 -1.56 -11.39
C MET A 167 -9.56 -2.27 -10.04
N SER A 168 -8.78 -3.32 -9.79
CA SER A 168 -8.84 -4.09 -8.54
C SER A 168 -8.51 -3.22 -7.33
N LYS A 169 -7.48 -2.39 -7.43
CA LYS A 169 -7.07 -1.48 -6.35
C LYS A 169 -8.08 -0.33 -6.14
N ALA A 170 -8.70 0.17 -7.21
CA ALA A 170 -9.79 1.14 -7.11
C ALA A 170 -11.01 0.54 -6.39
N GLY A 171 -11.34 -0.73 -6.67
CA GLY A 171 -12.38 -1.45 -5.94
C GLY A 171 -12.07 -1.60 -4.45
N LEU A 172 -10.82 -1.89 -4.07
CA LEU A 172 -10.40 -1.92 -2.67
C LEU A 172 -10.42 -0.53 -2.01
N ASN A 173 -10.16 0.53 -2.76
CA ASN A 173 -10.31 1.90 -2.26
C ASN A 173 -11.76 2.19 -1.86
N VAL A 174 -12.71 1.82 -2.73
CA VAL A 174 -14.14 1.95 -2.46
C VAL A 174 -14.56 1.05 -1.29
N MET A 175 -14.07 -0.20 -1.21
CA MET A 175 -14.30 -1.09 -0.07
C MET A 175 -13.83 -0.44 1.24
N THR A 176 -12.63 0.14 1.25
CA THR A 176 -12.07 0.83 2.43
C THR A 176 -12.99 1.93 2.91
N GLN A 177 -13.46 2.80 2.01
CA GLN A 177 -14.36 3.91 2.33
C GLN A 177 -15.74 3.41 2.82
N SER A 178 -16.32 2.42 2.13
CA SER A 178 -17.64 1.90 2.45
C SER A 178 -17.67 1.21 3.82
N LEU A 179 -16.74 0.30 4.06
CA LEU A 179 -16.67 -0.44 5.33
C LEU A 179 -16.19 0.43 6.50
N ALA A 180 -15.42 1.47 6.25
CA ALA A 180 -15.07 2.45 7.28
C ALA A 180 -16.31 3.14 7.86
N VAL A 181 -17.32 3.41 7.04
CA VAL A 181 -18.60 3.98 7.48
C VAL A 181 -19.48 2.90 8.12
N GLU A 182 -19.59 1.72 7.51
CA GLU A 182 -20.47 0.65 7.98
C GLU A 182 -20.00 0.01 9.29
N TRP A 183 -18.69 -0.22 9.44
CA TRP A 183 -18.09 -0.92 10.57
C TRP A 183 -17.43 0.00 11.61
N GLY A 184 -17.17 1.27 11.24
CA GLY A 184 -16.60 2.26 12.14
C GLY A 184 -17.35 2.41 13.47
N PRO A 185 -18.69 2.54 13.46
CA PRO A 185 -19.49 2.57 14.70
C PRO A 185 -19.38 1.32 15.58
N LYS A 186 -18.88 0.22 15.02
CA LYS A 186 -18.64 -1.05 15.72
C LYS A 186 -17.18 -1.25 16.12
N GLY A 187 -16.35 -0.21 15.98
CA GLY A 187 -14.94 -0.21 16.40
C GLY A 187 -13.95 -0.80 15.40
N ILE A 188 -14.35 -1.09 14.16
CA ILE A 188 -13.46 -1.59 13.11
C ILE A 188 -13.13 -0.45 12.15
N ARG A 189 -11.84 -0.10 12.07
CA ARG A 189 -11.34 0.94 11.16
C ARG A 189 -10.78 0.32 9.90
N LEU A 190 -11.00 0.99 8.78
CA LEU A 190 -10.39 0.60 7.51
C LEU A 190 -9.68 1.81 6.90
N ASN A 191 -8.40 1.64 6.59
CA ASN A 191 -7.60 2.62 5.89
C ASN A 191 -6.81 1.95 4.77
N ALA A 192 -6.21 2.74 3.92
CA ALA A 192 -5.36 2.25 2.85
C ALA A 192 -4.07 3.06 2.71
N ILE A 193 -3.04 2.44 2.18
CA ILE A 193 -1.80 3.08 1.76
C ILE A 193 -1.72 2.98 0.24
N ALA A 194 -1.46 4.09 -0.43
CA ALA A 194 -1.18 4.15 -1.87
C ALA A 194 0.31 4.45 -2.11
N PRO A 195 1.16 3.41 -2.22
CA PRO A 195 2.57 3.59 -2.45
C PRO A 195 2.85 4.10 -3.87
N GLY A 196 3.87 4.94 -4.01
CA GLY A 196 4.56 5.20 -5.24
C GLY A 196 5.54 4.07 -5.58
N HIS A 197 6.73 4.41 -6.05
CA HIS A 197 7.72 3.42 -6.42
C HIS A 197 8.54 2.95 -5.20
N PHE A 198 8.26 1.73 -4.74
CA PHE A 198 9.04 0.99 -3.76
C PHE A 198 9.63 -0.24 -4.45
N PRO A 199 10.95 -0.31 -4.70
CA PRO A 199 11.57 -1.39 -5.46
C PRO A 199 11.43 -2.73 -4.75
N THR A 200 10.81 -3.72 -5.41
CA THR A 200 10.80 -5.12 -4.98
C THR A 200 11.15 -6.01 -6.15
N GLU A 201 11.82 -7.12 -5.91
CA GLU A 201 12.20 -8.08 -6.96
C GLU A 201 10.98 -8.53 -7.77
N GLY A 202 9.89 -8.86 -7.09
CA GLY A 202 8.67 -9.34 -7.73
C GLY A 202 7.96 -8.30 -8.59
N ALA A 203 7.99 -7.02 -8.20
CA ALA A 203 7.45 -5.93 -9.01
C ALA A 203 8.36 -5.63 -10.20
N SER A 204 9.66 -5.55 -9.99
CA SER A 204 10.64 -5.25 -11.04
C SER A 204 10.59 -6.27 -12.17
N ALA A 205 10.50 -7.56 -11.86
CA ALA A 205 10.44 -8.62 -12.87
C ALA A 205 9.21 -8.55 -13.78
N ARG A 206 8.08 -8.03 -13.31
CA ARG A 206 6.80 -8.03 -14.02
C ARG A 206 6.40 -6.69 -14.61
N LEU A 207 6.83 -5.61 -13.99
CA LEU A 207 6.50 -4.25 -14.40
C LEU A 207 7.63 -3.59 -15.21
N ASN A 208 8.82 -4.20 -15.21
CA ASN A 208 9.98 -3.75 -15.98
C ASN A 208 10.69 -4.94 -16.64
N PRO A 209 10.00 -5.74 -17.48
CA PRO A 209 10.60 -6.88 -18.16
C PRO A 209 11.71 -6.40 -19.11
N GLY A 210 12.87 -7.05 -19.06
CA GLY A 210 14.03 -6.67 -19.88
C GLY A 210 14.88 -5.53 -19.30
N GLY A 211 14.48 -4.92 -18.20
CA GLY A 211 15.31 -3.99 -17.41
C GLY A 211 15.51 -2.58 -17.98
N ALA A 212 14.90 -2.26 -19.14
CA ALA A 212 14.88 -0.91 -19.68
C ALA A 212 13.52 -0.58 -20.30
N ARG A 213 13.00 0.61 -20.01
CA ARG A 213 11.88 1.17 -20.76
C ARG A 213 12.43 1.95 -21.95
N PRO A 214 11.80 1.91 -23.16
CA PRO A 214 12.23 2.73 -24.28
C PRO A 214 12.38 4.20 -23.87
N GLY A 215 13.52 4.80 -24.11
CA GLY A 215 13.79 6.22 -23.84
C GLY A 215 14.27 6.55 -22.44
N ARG A 216 14.52 5.56 -21.58
CA ARG A 216 15.13 5.78 -20.23
C ARG A 216 16.21 4.74 -19.94
N GLU A 217 17.35 5.17 -19.48
CA GLU A 217 18.39 4.27 -18.99
C GLU A 217 17.96 3.57 -17.68
N ARG A 218 18.51 2.39 -17.41
CA ARG A 218 18.10 1.51 -16.30
C ARG A 218 18.15 2.18 -14.91
N ALA A 219 19.04 3.16 -14.73
CA ALA A 219 19.21 3.92 -13.48
C ALA A 219 18.14 5.03 -13.30
N GLU A 220 17.47 5.45 -14.38
CA GLU A 220 16.53 6.57 -14.37
C GLU A 220 15.07 6.14 -14.25
N VAL A 221 14.79 4.84 -14.36
CA VAL A 221 13.42 4.30 -14.35
C VAL A 221 12.85 4.36 -12.93
N GLY A 222 11.96 5.31 -12.71
CA GLY A 222 11.15 5.43 -11.51
C GLY A 222 11.74 6.28 -10.38
N ALA A 223 13.05 6.60 -10.39
CA ALA A 223 13.64 7.42 -9.33
C ALA A 223 13.18 8.89 -9.37
N PHE A 224 12.83 9.40 -10.57
CA PHE A 224 12.60 10.82 -10.80
C PHE A 224 11.16 11.17 -11.20
N ASP A 225 10.22 10.22 -11.12
CA ASP A 225 8.82 10.49 -11.44
C ASP A 225 8.07 11.21 -10.30
N ASN A 226 8.76 11.50 -9.21
CA ASN A 226 8.22 12.23 -8.06
C ASN A 226 9.11 13.43 -7.68
N PRO A 227 8.54 14.48 -7.04
CA PRO A 227 9.29 15.68 -6.64
C PRO A 227 10.47 15.45 -5.71
N MET A 228 10.47 14.37 -4.91
CA MET A 228 11.58 14.05 -4.01
C MET A 228 12.77 13.42 -4.73
N GLY A 229 12.65 13.08 -6.02
CA GLY A 229 13.75 12.57 -6.84
C GLY A 229 14.35 11.24 -6.39
N ARG A 230 13.60 10.42 -5.67
CA ARG A 230 14.04 9.10 -5.18
C ARG A 230 12.88 8.09 -5.10
N VAL A 231 13.24 6.83 -5.00
CA VAL A 231 12.29 5.78 -4.62
C VAL A 231 11.98 5.82 -3.12
N GLY A 232 10.86 5.25 -2.72
CA GLY A 232 10.52 5.08 -1.31
C GLY A 232 11.44 4.07 -0.61
N ASP A 233 11.80 4.37 0.63
CA ASP A 233 12.48 3.43 1.52
C ASP A 233 11.44 2.52 2.20
N MET A 234 11.74 1.23 2.30
CA MET A 234 10.86 0.24 2.91
C MET A 234 10.48 0.58 4.34
N ARG A 235 11.38 1.23 5.09
CA ARG A 235 11.15 1.71 6.46
C ARG A 235 10.04 2.76 6.53
N GLU A 236 9.96 3.65 5.53
CA GLU A 236 8.92 4.68 5.46
C GLU A 236 7.53 4.07 5.33
N LEU A 237 7.40 3.02 4.48
CA LEU A 237 6.15 2.28 4.33
C LEU A 237 5.78 1.53 5.61
N ALA A 238 6.76 0.86 6.24
CA ALA A 238 6.56 0.10 7.46
C ALA A 238 6.06 0.98 8.60
N ASN A 239 6.67 2.15 8.80
CA ASN A 239 6.24 3.12 9.80
C ASN A 239 4.81 3.60 9.56
N LEU A 240 4.43 3.90 8.32
CA LEU A 240 3.06 4.30 8.00
C LEU A 240 2.05 3.17 8.26
N ALA A 241 2.40 1.92 7.94
CA ALA A 241 1.55 0.76 8.20
C ALA A 241 1.32 0.57 9.71
N VAL A 242 2.37 0.63 10.53
CA VAL A 242 2.27 0.56 11.99
C VAL A 242 1.39 1.69 12.53
N TYR A 243 1.59 2.93 12.06
CA TYR A 243 0.74 4.07 12.47
C TYR A 243 -0.74 3.80 12.22
N LEU A 244 -1.11 3.32 11.04
CA LEU A 244 -2.51 3.08 10.69
C LEU A 244 -3.11 1.86 11.40
N LEU A 245 -2.30 0.85 11.72
CA LEU A 245 -2.74 -0.34 12.46
C LEU A 245 -3.00 -0.05 13.93
N HIS A 246 -2.15 0.74 14.57
CA HIS A 246 -2.14 0.91 16.01
C HIS A 246 -3.38 1.66 16.55
N PRO A 247 -3.94 1.27 17.71
CA PRO A 247 -5.13 1.91 18.29
C PRO A 247 -4.97 3.40 18.60
N LEU A 248 -3.76 3.92 18.81
CA LEU A 248 -3.53 5.36 19.04
C LEU A 248 -3.80 6.25 17.81
N SER A 249 -3.99 5.65 16.63
CA SER A 249 -4.47 6.35 15.42
C SER A 249 -5.99 6.21 15.22
N ALA A 250 -6.75 5.96 16.28
CA ALA A 250 -8.16 5.56 16.22
C ALA A 250 -9.08 6.53 15.47
N TYR A 251 -8.74 7.81 15.38
CA TYR A 251 -9.56 8.78 14.66
C TYR A 251 -9.28 8.82 13.15
N VAL A 252 -8.30 8.06 12.66
CA VAL A 252 -8.01 7.90 11.24
C VAL A 252 -8.82 6.70 10.73
N ASN A 253 -9.84 6.98 9.92
CA ASN A 253 -10.73 5.96 9.35
C ASN A 253 -11.21 6.36 7.95
N GLY A 254 -11.28 5.42 7.02
CA GLY A 254 -11.72 5.63 5.63
C GLY A 254 -10.71 6.36 4.75
N GLN A 255 -9.47 6.53 5.20
CA GLN A 255 -8.46 7.30 4.49
C GLN A 255 -7.58 6.43 3.60
N THR A 256 -7.20 6.98 2.46
CA THR A 256 -6.12 6.44 1.62
C THR A 256 -4.95 7.41 1.63
N VAL A 257 -3.89 7.01 2.30
CA VAL A 257 -2.69 7.84 2.48
C VAL A 257 -1.69 7.52 1.37
N THR A 258 -1.33 8.53 0.58
CA THR A 258 -0.23 8.40 -0.39
C THR A 258 1.13 8.43 0.30
N ILE A 259 2.02 7.57 -0.15
CA ILE A 259 3.44 7.57 0.21
C ILE A 259 4.24 7.40 -1.10
N ASP A 260 4.43 8.49 -1.83
CA ASP A 260 4.91 8.47 -3.21
C ASP A 260 5.88 9.61 -3.55
N GLY A 261 6.38 10.33 -2.54
CA GLY A 261 7.26 11.47 -2.74
C GLY A 261 6.61 12.64 -3.49
N GLY A 262 5.28 12.75 -3.43
CA GLY A 262 4.48 13.76 -4.11
C GLY A 262 4.23 13.48 -5.60
N GLY A 263 4.54 12.26 -6.06
CA GLY A 263 4.41 11.87 -7.47
C GLY A 263 2.99 11.99 -8.01
N TRP A 264 1.99 11.59 -7.23
CA TRP A 264 0.59 11.73 -7.58
C TRP A 264 0.20 13.20 -7.84
N ASN A 265 0.55 14.09 -6.92
CA ASN A 265 0.22 15.50 -7.03
C ASN A 265 0.96 16.20 -8.18
N ALA A 266 2.18 15.75 -8.48
CA ALA A 266 2.99 16.30 -9.56
C ALA A 266 2.58 15.81 -10.96
N GLY A 267 1.88 14.68 -11.07
CA GLY A 267 1.57 14.04 -12.35
C GLY A 267 0.41 14.67 -13.12
N SER A 268 -0.45 15.46 -12.48
CA SER A 268 -1.67 16.02 -13.07
C SER A 268 -1.54 17.49 -13.50
N ASP A 269 -0.39 18.13 -13.25
CA ASP A 269 -0.22 19.57 -13.41
C ASP A 269 0.81 19.92 -14.48
N GLY A 270 0.39 20.76 -15.44
CA GLY A 270 1.26 21.33 -16.48
C GLY A 270 2.38 22.23 -15.93
N PHE A 271 2.31 22.62 -14.67
CA PHE A 271 3.29 23.49 -14.01
C PHE A 271 4.48 22.76 -13.37
N LYS A 272 4.49 21.43 -13.38
CA LYS A 272 5.62 20.62 -12.84
C LYS A 272 6.98 21.06 -13.41
N ALA A 273 7.01 21.47 -14.68
CA ALA A 273 8.23 21.95 -15.35
C ALA A 273 8.84 23.22 -14.67
N LEU A 274 8.04 23.99 -13.95
CA LEU A 274 8.49 25.18 -13.25
C LEU A 274 9.43 24.87 -12.07
N SER A 275 9.43 23.62 -11.58
CA SER A 275 10.39 23.17 -10.57
C SER A 275 11.84 23.19 -11.04
N ALA A 276 12.07 23.28 -12.36
CA ALA A 276 13.39 23.43 -12.96
C ALA A 276 13.82 24.91 -13.10
N TRP A 277 12.95 25.87 -12.81
CA TRP A 277 13.25 27.28 -12.92
C TRP A 277 14.18 27.74 -11.78
N GLY A 278 15.22 28.48 -12.15
CA GLY A 278 16.05 29.22 -11.20
C GLY A 278 15.53 30.63 -10.94
N ASP A 279 16.28 31.40 -10.17
CA ASP A 279 15.88 32.77 -9.76
C ASP A 279 15.65 33.71 -10.95
N ALA A 280 16.43 33.54 -12.02
CA ALA A 280 16.31 34.39 -13.21
C ALA A 280 14.97 34.20 -13.95
N GLU A 281 14.55 32.95 -14.14
CA GLU A 281 13.26 32.63 -14.77
C GLU A 281 12.08 33.10 -13.91
N TRP A 282 12.19 32.94 -12.61
CA TRP A 282 11.18 33.43 -11.67
C TRP A 282 11.09 34.96 -11.65
N GLU A 283 12.21 35.66 -11.76
CA GLU A 283 12.22 37.12 -11.83
C GLU A 283 11.61 37.61 -13.16
N GLN A 284 11.96 36.98 -14.26
CA GLN A 284 11.37 37.28 -15.57
C GLN A 284 9.84 37.07 -15.53
N ALA A 285 9.35 35.98 -14.97
CA ALA A 285 7.93 35.71 -14.85
C ALA A 285 7.22 36.77 -13.98
N ARG A 286 7.81 37.13 -12.82
CA ARG A 286 7.26 38.17 -11.97
C ARG A 286 7.14 39.52 -12.69
N ASN A 287 8.14 39.89 -13.47
CA ASN A 287 8.13 41.13 -14.23
C ASN A 287 7.07 41.12 -15.35
N ALA A 288 6.92 40.02 -16.05
CA ALA A 288 5.89 39.85 -17.05
C ALA A 288 4.48 39.92 -16.45
N ILE A 289 4.25 39.28 -15.29
CA ILE A 289 2.97 39.35 -14.56
C ILE A 289 2.65 40.78 -14.11
N ARG A 290 3.65 41.52 -13.57
CA ARG A 290 3.47 42.93 -13.19
C ARG A 290 3.08 43.77 -14.39
N GLY A 291 3.80 43.65 -15.51
CA GLY A 291 3.48 44.39 -16.75
C GLY A 291 2.06 44.12 -17.24
N ALA A 292 1.62 42.87 -17.21
CA ALA A 292 0.25 42.49 -17.57
C ALA A 292 -0.79 43.12 -16.62
N ASN A 293 -0.53 43.08 -15.31
CA ASN A 293 -1.41 43.68 -14.32
C ASN A 293 -1.51 45.20 -14.46
N ASP A 294 -0.40 45.89 -14.74
CA ASP A 294 -0.38 47.32 -14.95
C ASP A 294 -1.12 47.74 -16.24
N ALA A 295 -0.93 46.94 -17.30
CA ALA A 295 -1.70 47.14 -18.55
C ALA A 295 -3.21 46.93 -18.33
N ASP A 296 -3.61 45.96 -17.51
CA ASP A 296 -5.02 45.75 -17.16
C ASP A 296 -5.58 46.86 -16.28
N ARG A 297 -4.78 47.37 -15.33
CA ARG A 297 -5.20 48.52 -14.51
C ARG A 297 -5.42 49.76 -15.37
N ALA A 298 -4.56 50.02 -16.34
CA ALA A 298 -4.68 51.16 -17.25
C ALA A 298 -5.97 51.14 -18.12
N LYS A 299 -6.57 49.96 -18.30
CA LYS A 299 -7.82 49.75 -19.04
C LYS A 299 -9.08 49.88 -18.19
N ARG A 300 -8.96 49.91 -16.86
CA ARG A 300 -10.10 50.04 -15.95
C ARG A 300 -10.57 51.46 -15.93
N THR A 301 -11.85 51.70 -16.20
CA THR A 301 -12.51 53.02 -16.20
C THR A 301 -13.22 53.32 -14.88
N VAL A 302 -13.21 52.35 -13.93
CA VAL A 302 -13.81 52.49 -12.58
C VAL A 302 -12.89 51.78 -11.58
#